data_fd45662a70516372422c1fc44bd6e303
#
_entry.id   fd45662a70516372422c1fc44bd6e303
#
_cell.length_a   1.000
_cell.length_b   1.000
_cell.length_c   1.000
_cell.angle_alpha   90.00
_cell.angle_beta   90.00
_cell.angle_gamma   90.00
#
_symmetry.space_group_name_H-M   'P 1'
#
loop_
_entity.id
_entity.type
_entity.pdbx_description
1 polymer ?
#
loop_
_entity_poly.entity_id
_entity_poly.type
_entity_poly.pdbx_seq_one_letter_code
_entity_poly.pdbx_strand_id
1 'polypeptide(L)'
;ASSEANILQQNLFDEVGVADSAEEDSASKKKTVTYTRNAKNKPKRQPLPDSLERIDIIIDIDEKDKTCAGCGQQCCQMGKEVSERLILIPAKLQVERTTRLKYVCNRKKCNNETIFMLPLPPRILPKSNASPSLIADILTKKYVDHLPLYRQQQAWKRQSIHMPRNTMCGWI
;
A
#
# COMPACT_ATOMS: atom_id res chain seq x y z
N ALA A 1 -45.59 15.98 37.39
CA ALA A 1 -45.37 15.51 36.04
C ALA A 1 -43.87 15.48 35.76
N SER A 2 -43.13 14.49 36.24
CA SER A 2 -41.81 14.10 35.74
C SER A 2 -41.33 12.87 36.52
N SER A 3 -41.81 11.69 36.21
CA SER A 3 -41.32 10.46 36.78
C SER A 3 -41.33 9.26 35.80
N GLU A 4 -41.59 9.45 34.52
CA GLU A 4 -41.67 8.31 33.59
C GLU A 4 -40.45 8.16 32.67
N ALA A 5 -39.49 9.09 32.68
CA ALA A 5 -38.32 8.99 31.80
C ALA A 5 -37.12 8.19 32.35
N ASN A 6 -37.21 7.73 33.63
CA ASN A 6 -36.06 7.12 34.31
C ASN A 6 -36.15 5.57 34.46
N ILE A 7 -37.24 4.95 34.00
CA ILE A 7 -37.46 3.51 34.16
C ILE A 7 -36.89 2.70 33.00
N LEU A 8 -36.71 3.31 31.80
CA LEU A 8 -36.20 2.60 30.62
C LEU A 8 -34.67 2.50 30.53
N GLN A 9 -33.94 3.22 31.37
CA GLN A 9 -32.46 3.21 31.33
C GLN A 9 -31.83 2.25 32.37
N GLN A 10 -32.59 1.74 33.32
CA GLN A 10 -32.05 0.82 34.36
C GLN A 10 -32.00 -0.64 33.96
N ASN A 11 -32.69 -1.07 32.90
CA ASN A 11 -32.77 -2.49 32.53
C ASN A 11 -31.67 -2.96 31.55
N LEU A 12 -30.70 -2.11 31.21
CA LEU A 12 -29.65 -2.51 30.26
C LEU A 12 -28.40 -3.11 30.94
N PHE A 13 -28.29 -3.05 32.26
CA PHE A 13 -27.11 -3.52 33.01
C PHE A 13 -27.37 -4.48 34.18
N ASP A 14 -28.61 -4.87 34.43
CA ASP A 14 -28.98 -5.62 35.63
C ASP A 14 -29.24 -7.12 35.43
N GLU A 15 -28.89 -7.71 34.30
CA GLU A 15 -28.93 -9.18 34.10
C GLU A 15 -27.53 -9.79 34.00
N VAL A 16 -26.76 -9.71 35.08
CA VAL A 16 -25.78 -10.75 35.41
C VAL A 16 -26.02 -11.18 36.84
N GLY A 17 -27.08 -11.95 37.02
CA GLY A 17 -27.28 -12.70 38.23
C GLY A 17 -26.20 -13.77 38.35
N VAL A 18 -25.32 -13.56 39.33
CA VAL A 18 -24.42 -14.59 39.84
C VAL A 18 -25.26 -15.68 40.50
N ALA A 19 -25.40 -16.83 39.86
CA ALA A 19 -25.80 -18.07 40.49
C ALA A 19 -24.53 -18.85 40.80
N ASP A 20 -24.10 -18.79 42.06
CA ASP A 20 -23.19 -19.77 42.64
C ASP A 20 -23.87 -21.14 42.61
N SER A 21 -23.30 -22.08 41.90
CA SER A 21 -23.40 -23.48 42.17
C SER A 21 -22.11 -24.18 41.81
N ALA A 22 -21.51 -24.69 42.85
CA ALA A 22 -20.29 -25.50 42.81
C ALA A 22 -20.48 -26.80 42.02
N GLU A 23 -19.32 -27.39 41.67
CA GLU A 23 -19.05 -28.77 41.26
C GLU A 23 -19.19 -29.03 39.75
N GLU A 24 -18.18 -29.39 39.08
CA GLU A 24 -17.30 -30.52 38.94
C GLU A 24 -16.28 -30.33 37.81
N ASP A 25 -15.09 -30.84 38.05
CA ASP A 25 -14.00 -31.05 37.11
C ASP A 25 -14.44 -31.64 35.76
N SER A 26 -14.32 -30.87 34.71
CA SER A 26 -14.07 -31.43 33.39
C SER A 26 -13.05 -30.56 32.69
N ALA A 27 -11.84 -31.09 32.57
CA ALA A 27 -10.77 -30.53 31.80
C ALA A 27 -11.23 -30.22 30.37
N SER A 28 -11.69 -28.98 30.14
CA SER A 28 -11.99 -28.51 28.80
C SER A 28 -10.66 -28.41 28.01
N LYS A 29 -10.41 -29.44 27.20
CA LYS A 29 -9.33 -29.45 26.21
C LYS A 29 -9.43 -28.19 25.38
N LYS A 30 -8.55 -27.22 25.66
CA LYS A 30 -8.37 -26.02 24.82
C LYS A 30 -8.05 -26.51 23.40
N LYS A 31 -9.03 -26.51 22.51
CA LYS A 31 -8.81 -26.75 21.08
C LYS A 31 -7.97 -25.59 20.57
N THR A 32 -6.66 -25.81 20.41
CA THR A 32 -5.77 -24.89 19.73
C THR A 32 -6.16 -24.91 18.26
N VAL A 33 -6.90 -23.90 17.81
CA VAL A 33 -7.21 -23.71 16.39
C VAL A 33 -5.95 -23.19 15.73
N THR A 34 -5.19 -24.07 15.11
CA THR A 34 -4.02 -23.72 14.32
C THR A 34 -4.49 -23.13 13.00
N TYR A 35 -4.47 -21.80 12.89
CA TYR A 35 -4.80 -21.10 11.64
C TYR A 35 -3.58 -21.15 10.70
N THR A 36 -3.57 -22.09 9.79
CA THR A 36 -2.55 -22.15 8.73
C THR A 36 -2.86 -21.07 7.70
N ARG A 37 -2.16 -19.95 7.79
CA ARG A 37 -2.29 -18.87 6.80
C ARG A 37 -1.69 -19.34 5.48
N ASN A 38 -2.53 -19.65 4.51
CA ASN A 38 -2.08 -19.99 3.16
C ASN A 38 -1.31 -18.80 2.56
N ALA A 39 0.01 -18.92 2.48
CA ALA A 39 0.92 -17.91 1.97
C ALA A 39 0.74 -17.59 0.46
N LYS A 40 -0.10 -18.36 -0.23
CA LYS A 40 -0.27 -18.28 -1.70
C LYS A 40 -1.14 -17.14 -2.22
N ASN A 41 -1.89 -16.44 -1.36
CA ASN A 41 -2.77 -15.34 -1.78
C ASN A 41 -2.35 -14.02 -1.14
N LYS A 42 -1.12 -13.56 -1.40
CA LYS A 42 -0.82 -12.14 -1.16
C LYS A 42 -1.68 -11.32 -2.13
N PRO A 43 -2.55 -10.41 -1.65
CA PRO A 43 -3.36 -9.59 -2.53
C PRO A 43 -2.43 -8.81 -3.46
N LYS A 44 -2.54 -9.05 -4.76
CA LYS A 44 -1.82 -8.27 -5.78
C LYS A 44 -2.39 -6.86 -5.81
N ARG A 45 -1.53 -5.86 -6.00
CA ARG A 45 -1.98 -4.49 -6.19
C ARG A 45 -2.89 -4.43 -7.41
N GLN A 46 -4.00 -3.73 -7.30
CA GLN A 46 -4.86 -3.44 -8.43
C GLN A 46 -4.08 -2.53 -9.41
N PRO A 47 -4.12 -2.81 -10.72
CA PRO A 47 -3.54 -1.92 -11.71
C PRO A 47 -4.23 -0.56 -11.66
N LEU A 48 -3.47 0.49 -11.99
CA LEU A 48 -4.03 1.83 -12.10
C LEU A 48 -4.85 1.95 -13.40
N PRO A 49 -5.98 2.71 -13.39
CA PRO A 49 -6.82 2.87 -14.57
C PRO A 49 -6.05 3.46 -15.76
N ASP A 50 -6.31 2.92 -16.96
CA ASP A 50 -5.66 3.39 -18.18
C ASP A 50 -6.19 4.76 -18.64
N SER A 51 -7.34 5.18 -18.12
CA SER A 51 -7.95 6.49 -18.41
C SER A 51 -7.21 7.69 -17.84
N LEU A 52 -6.28 7.46 -16.88
CA LEU A 52 -5.50 8.54 -16.27
C LEU A 52 -4.28 8.90 -17.14
N GLU A 53 -4.03 10.19 -17.27
CA GLU A 53 -2.84 10.70 -17.92
C GLU A 53 -1.58 10.20 -17.21
N ARG A 54 -0.61 9.68 -17.98
CA ARG A 54 0.66 9.16 -17.48
C ARG A 54 1.79 10.12 -17.83
N ILE A 55 2.58 10.44 -16.81
CA ILE A 55 3.84 11.20 -16.98
C ILE A 55 4.96 10.18 -16.92
N ASP A 56 5.67 9.99 -18.01
CA ASP A 56 6.80 9.06 -18.08
C ASP A 56 8.08 9.76 -17.63
N ILE A 57 8.70 9.21 -16.59
CA ILE A 57 10.02 9.63 -16.09
C ILE A 57 10.97 8.48 -16.34
N ILE A 58 11.96 8.73 -17.19
CA ILE A 58 13.02 7.76 -17.50
C ILE A 58 14.21 8.06 -16.58
N ILE A 59 14.59 7.08 -15.79
CA ILE A 59 15.78 7.13 -14.94
C ILE A 59 16.81 6.22 -15.59
N ASP A 60 17.88 6.81 -16.11
CA ASP A 60 18.98 6.10 -16.74
C ASP A 60 20.29 6.34 -15.97
N ILE A 61 21.26 5.47 -16.19
CA ILE A 61 22.60 5.53 -15.63
C ILE A 61 23.43 6.43 -16.54
N ASP A 62 24.36 7.21 -15.96
CA ASP A 62 25.29 8.02 -16.74
C ASP A 62 26.13 7.16 -17.68
N GLU A 63 26.49 7.71 -18.87
CA GLU A 63 27.28 7.01 -19.89
C GLU A 63 28.59 6.43 -19.32
N LYS A 64 29.21 7.11 -18.36
CA LYS A 64 30.45 6.68 -17.69
C LYS A 64 30.27 5.40 -16.87
N ASP A 65 29.09 5.23 -16.26
CA ASP A 65 28.78 4.10 -15.39
C ASP A 65 28.23 2.89 -16.16
N LYS A 66 27.98 3.06 -17.48
CA LYS A 66 27.56 1.97 -18.38
C LYS A 66 28.70 1.06 -18.80
N THR A 67 29.91 1.22 -18.24
CA THR A 67 31.07 0.37 -18.53
C THR A 67 31.17 -0.80 -17.54
N CYS A 68 31.46 -1.98 -18.05
CA CYS A 68 31.66 -3.18 -17.22
C CYS A 68 32.99 -3.09 -16.47
N ALA A 69 32.96 -3.11 -15.14
CA ALA A 69 34.17 -3.09 -14.30
C ALA A 69 35.10 -4.29 -14.51
N GLY A 70 34.59 -5.43 -15.02
CA GLY A 70 35.40 -6.62 -15.25
C GLY A 70 36.10 -6.70 -16.60
N CYS A 71 35.59 -6.04 -17.65
CA CYS A 71 36.15 -6.13 -19.01
C CYS A 71 36.28 -4.76 -19.74
N GLY A 72 35.87 -3.67 -19.09
CA GLY A 72 35.97 -2.31 -19.65
C GLY A 72 35.07 -2.05 -20.87
N GLN A 73 34.17 -2.97 -21.21
CA GLN A 73 33.31 -2.84 -22.37
C GLN A 73 31.96 -2.20 -22.00
N GLN A 74 31.35 -1.48 -22.92
CA GLN A 74 30.04 -0.89 -22.73
C GLN A 74 28.97 -1.95 -22.55
N CYS A 75 28.13 -1.80 -21.52
CA CYS A 75 27.04 -2.71 -21.21
C CYS A 75 25.85 -2.50 -22.14
N CYS A 76 25.17 -3.59 -22.50
CA CYS A 76 23.95 -3.53 -23.29
C CYS A 76 22.72 -3.45 -22.37
N GLN A 77 21.70 -2.73 -22.81
CA GLN A 77 20.41 -2.69 -22.14
C GLN A 77 19.75 -4.08 -22.16
N MET A 78 19.57 -4.69 -21.01
CA MET A 78 18.93 -6.01 -20.86
C MET A 78 17.40 -5.89 -20.72
N GLY A 79 16.92 -4.77 -20.19
CA GLY A 79 15.50 -4.60 -19.95
C GLY A 79 15.18 -3.29 -19.22
N LYS A 80 13.94 -3.13 -18.86
CA LYS A 80 13.44 -1.98 -18.09
C LYS A 80 12.56 -2.45 -16.93
N GLU A 81 12.64 -1.74 -15.82
CA GLU A 81 11.70 -1.91 -14.71
C GLU A 81 10.78 -0.70 -14.67
N VAL A 82 9.49 -0.94 -14.77
CA VAL A 82 8.46 0.11 -14.75
C VAL A 82 7.77 0.10 -13.40
N SER A 83 7.68 1.26 -12.78
CA SER A 83 6.97 1.44 -11.52
C SER A 83 6.04 2.63 -11.63
N GLU A 84 4.77 2.45 -11.31
CA GLU A 84 3.74 3.47 -11.40
C GLU A 84 3.35 3.97 -10.01
N ARG A 85 3.13 5.27 -9.90
CA ARG A 85 2.57 5.88 -8.70
C ARG A 85 1.54 6.95 -9.06
N LEU A 86 0.52 7.08 -8.21
CA LEU A 86 -0.53 8.07 -8.40
C LEU A 86 -0.09 9.42 -7.82
N ILE A 87 -0.15 10.46 -8.65
CA ILE A 87 0.11 11.85 -8.25
C ILE A 87 -1.19 12.60 -8.24
N LEU A 88 -1.43 13.37 -7.18
CA LEU A 88 -2.49 14.35 -7.12
C LEU A 88 -1.91 15.74 -7.35
N ILE A 89 -2.28 16.33 -8.48
CA ILE A 89 -2.14 17.75 -8.72
C ILE A 89 -3.52 18.37 -8.38
N PRO A 90 -3.62 19.48 -7.66
CA PRO A 90 -4.92 20.07 -7.33
C PRO A 90 -5.84 20.12 -8.55
N ALA A 91 -7.04 19.52 -8.41
CA ALA A 91 -8.03 19.29 -9.46
C ALA A 91 -7.65 18.26 -10.56
N LYS A 92 -6.49 17.63 -10.55
CA LYS A 92 -6.10 16.63 -11.54
C LYS A 92 -5.37 15.44 -10.90
N LEU A 93 -5.78 14.21 -11.24
CA LEU A 93 -5.08 12.98 -10.89
C LEU A 93 -4.26 12.49 -12.08
N GLN A 94 -3.00 12.18 -11.81
CA GLN A 94 -2.07 11.67 -12.82
C GLN A 94 -1.31 10.47 -12.28
N VAL A 95 -0.85 9.60 -13.17
CA VAL A 95 0.00 8.46 -12.83
C VAL A 95 1.43 8.81 -13.23
N GLU A 96 2.33 8.85 -12.25
CA GLU A 96 3.76 8.92 -12.52
C GLU A 96 4.30 7.52 -12.78
N ARG A 97 4.79 7.29 -13.99
CA ARG A 97 5.43 6.03 -14.37
C ARG A 97 6.94 6.22 -14.38
N THR A 98 7.61 5.64 -13.38
CA THR A 98 9.07 5.64 -13.28
C THR A 98 9.62 4.40 -13.97
N THR A 99 10.41 4.59 -14.99
CA THR A 99 11.09 3.52 -15.75
C THR A 99 12.58 3.56 -15.43
N ARG A 100 13.13 2.43 -14.96
CA ARG A 100 14.56 2.26 -14.70
C ARG A 100 15.14 1.27 -15.71
N LEU A 101 16.17 1.69 -16.42
CA LEU A 101 16.83 0.83 -17.39
C LEU A 101 17.83 -0.08 -16.66
N LYS A 102 17.93 -1.32 -17.10
CA LYS A 102 18.85 -2.34 -16.57
C LYS A 102 19.89 -2.66 -17.64
N TYR A 103 21.14 -2.65 -17.25
CA TYR A 103 22.27 -2.93 -18.12
C TYR A 103 23.02 -4.17 -17.67
N VAL A 104 23.49 -4.96 -18.61
CA VAL A 104 24.31 -6.15 -18.38
C VAL A 104 25.46 -6.20 -19.38
N CYS A 105 26.59 -6.78 -18.96
CA CYS A 105 27.68 -7.05 -19.85
C CYS A 105 27.34 -8.25 -20.74
N ASN A 106 27.30 -8.06 -22.07
CA ASN A 106 26.95 -9.12 -23.03
C ASN A 106 28.17 -9.89 -23.58
N ARG A 107 29.35 -9.75 -22.97
CA ARG A 107 30.56 -10.43 -23.43
C ARG A 107 30.64 -11.86 -22.91
N LYS A 108 30.64 -12.86 -23.80
CA LYS A 108 30.70 -14.30 -23.49
C LYS A 108 31.89 -14.75 -22.59
N LYS A 109 32.96 -13.94 -22.52
CA LYS A 109 34.16 -14.21 -21.69
C LYS A 109 34.19 -13.41 -20.39
N CYS A 110 33.17 -12.62 -20.09
CA CYS A 110 33.09 -11.85 -18.87
C CYS A 110 32.32 -12.64 -17.83
N ASN A 111 32.97 -13.07 -16.75
CA ASN A 111 32.33 -13.75 -15.62
C ASN A 111 31.55 -12.78 -14.70
N ASN A 112 31.41 -11.51 -15.09
CA ASN A 112 30.69 -10.53 -14.32
C ASN A 112 29.22 -10.49 -14.75
N GLU A 113 28.36 -11.21 -14.02
CA GLU A 113 26.91 -11.25 -14.20
C GLU A 113 26.18 -10.11 -13.49
N THR A 114 26.92 -9.07 -13.06
CA THR A 114 26.34 -7.95 -12.30
C THR A 114 25.42 -7.13 -13.19
N ILE A 115 24.19 -6.94 -12.74
CA ILE A 115 23.21 -6.05 -13.38
C ILE A 115 23.39 -4.65 -12.82
N PHE A 116 23.62 -3.68 -13.70
CA PHE A 116 23.73 -2.25 -13.36
C PHE A 116 22.35 -1.59 -13.53
N MET A 117 21.88 -0.94 -12.48
CA MET A 117 20.61 -0.21 -12.48
C MET A 117 20.68 0.90 -11.44
N LEU A 118 20.20 2.09 -11.77
CA LEU A 118 20.17 3.20 -10.83
C LEU A 118 19.18 2.90 -9.67
N PRO A 119 19.55 3.18 -8.40
CA PRO A 119 18.63 3.02 -7.28
C PRO A 119 17.41 3.94 -7.44
N LEU A 120 16.27 3.49 -6.92
CA LEU A 120 15.08 4.31 -6.91
C LEU A 120 15.27 5.50 -5.96
N PRO A 121 14.87 6.72 -6.33
CA PRO A 121 14.90 7.85 -5.42
C PRO A 121 14.12 7.57 -4.13
N PRO A 122 14.53 8.15 -2.99
CA PRO A 122 13.88 7.90 -1.71
C PRO A 122 12.41 8.29 -1.77
N ARG A 123 11.55 7.45 -1.19
CA ARG A 123 10.10 7.65 -1.10
C ARG A 123 9.71 7.79 0.36
N ILE A 124 8.74 8.66 0.66
CA ILE A 124 8.20 8.84 2.03
C ILE A 124 7.67 7.50 2.56
N LEU A 125 6.90 6.79 1.75
CA LEU A 125 6.40 5.46 2.09
C LEU A 125 7.03 4.42 1.15
N PRO A 126 7.93 3.58 1.64
CA PRO A 126 8.52 2.51 0.85
C PRO A 126 7.44 1.54 0.39
N LYS A 127 7.55 1.06 -0.85
CA LYS A 127 6.60 0.10 -1.47
C LYS A 127 5.17 0.61 -1.63
N SER A 128 4.90 1.91 -1.44
CA SER A 128 3.60 2.53 -1.69
C SER A 128 3.51 3.04 -3.14
N ASN A 129 2.31 3.11 -3.67
CA ASN A 129 1.98 3.79 -4.93
C ASN A 129 1.42 5.20 -4.70
N ALA A 130 1.46 5.72 -3.47
CA ALA A 130 1.09 7.07 -3.15
C ALA A 130 2.27 8.03 -3.31
N SER A 131 2.03 9.16 -3.95
CA SER A 131 2.94 10.30 -3.95
C SER A 131 2.79 11.12 -2.67
N PRO A 132 3.76 11.95 -2.30
CA PRO A 132 3.63 12.89 -1.18
C PRO A 132 2.40 13.79 -1.29
N SER A 133 2.08 14.28 -2.49
CA SER A 133 0.92 15.13 -2.75
C SER A 133 -0.41 14.42 -2.49
N LEU A 134 -0.52 13.15 -2.85
CA LEU A 134 -1.72 12.35 -2.58
C LEU A 134 -1.90 12.11 -1.08
N ILE A 135 -0.81 11.81 -0.35
CA ILE A 135 -0.86 11.61 1.11
C ILE A 135 -1.28 12.90 1.79
N ALA A 136 -0.70 14.04 1.41
CA ALA A 136 -1.06 15.35 1.93
C ALA A 136 -2.56 15.68 1.72
N ASP A 137 -3.11 15.40 0.53
CA ASP A 137 -4.54 15.60 0.26
C ASP A 137 -5.43 14.72 1.15
N ILE A 138 -5.08 13.45 1.33
CA ILE A 138 -5.84 12.53 2.21
C ILE A 138 -5.81 13.01 3.65
N LEU A 139 -4.65 13.47 4.13
CA LEU A 139 -4.48 14.01 5.50
C LEU A 139 -5.28 15.29 5.69
N THR A 140 -5.18 16.24 4.76
CA THR A 140 -5.93 17.48 4.81
C THR A 140 -7.43 17.22 4.86
N LYS A 141 -7.93 16.39 3.95
CA LYS A 141 -9.34 16.00 3.92
C LYS A 141 -9.79 15.31 5.20
N LYS A 142 -8.95 14.50 5.82
CA LYS A 142 -9.32 13.78 7.04
C LYS A 142 -9.32 14.69 8.28
N TYR A 143 -8.29 15.52 8.45
CA TYR A 143 -8.07 16.26 9.69
C TYR A 143 -8.53 17.72 9.63
N VAL A 144 -8.47 18.37 8.49
CA VAL A 144 -8.92 19.75 8.30
C VAL A 144 -10.38 19.79 7.86
N ASP A 145 -10.72 19.02 6.82
CA ASP A 145 -12.08 19.01 6.26
C ASP A 145 -13.01 18.04 6.99
N HIS A 146 -12.52 17.30 8.00
CA HIS A 146 -13.27 16.28 8.76
C HIS A 146 -13.96 15.23 7.87
N LEU A 147 -13.38 14.93 6.69
CA LEU A 147 -13.93 13.97 5.75
C LEU A 147 -13.45 12.54 6.08
N PRO A 148 -14.34 11.65 6.56
CA PRO A 148 -13.96 10.28 6.88
C PRO A 148 -13.37 9.53 5.69
N LEU A 149 -12.42 8.63 5.93
CA LEU A 149 -11.79 7.83 4.87
C LEU A 149 -12.79 7.04 4.02
N TYR A 150 -13.92 6.62 4.61
CA TYR A 150 -15.00 5.98 3.87
C TYR A 150 -15.57 6.90 2.76
N ARG A 151 -15.84 8.16 3.08
CA ARG A 151 -16.31 9.14 2.08
C ARG A 151 -15.26 9.45 1.04
N GLN A 152 -13.99 9.52 1.44
CA GLN A 152 -12.87 9.67 0.51
C GLN A 152 -12.78 8.47 -0.43
N GLN A 153 -12.90 7.23 0.09
CA GLN A 153 -12.95 6.02 -0.74
C GLN A 153 -14.08 6.06 -1.78
N GLN A 154 -15.27 6.54 -1.39
CA GLN A 154 -16.39 6.67 -2.33
C GLN A 154 -16.12 7.76 -3.39
N ALA A 155 -15.44 8.84 -3.02
CA ALA A 155 -15.01 9.86 -3.97
C ALA A 155 -14.04 9.31 -5.02
N TRP A 156 -13.04 8.55 -4.61
CA TRP A 156 -12.10 7.87 -5.50
C TRP A 156 -12.79 6.85 -6.41
N LYS A 157 -13.74 6.09 -5.85
CA LYS A 157 -14.51 5.11 -6.63
C LYS A 157 -15.30 5.77 -7.78
N ARG A 158 -15.85 6.99 -7.58
CA ARG A 158 -16.52 7.74 -8.66
C ARG A 158 -15.58 8.13 -9.79
N GLN A 159 -14.28 8.22 -9.51
CA GLN A 159 -13.23 8.47 -10.50
C GLN A 159 -12.60 7.17 -11.03
N SER A 160 -13.25 6.02 -10.82
CA SER A 160 -12.78 4.69 -11.23
C SER A 160 -11.46 4.28 -10.59
N ILE A 161 -11.10 4.87 -9.43
CA ILE A 161 -9.90 4.54 -8.70
C ILE A 161 -10.25 3.66 -7.51
N HIS A 162 -9.66 2.47 -7.45
CA HIS A 162 -9.83 1.57 -6.32
C HIS A 162 -8.79 1.86 -5.23
N MET A 163 -9.21 2.60 -4.21
CA MET A 163 -8.38 2.96 -3.06
C MET A 163 -9.08 2.54 -1.75
N PRO A 164 -8.77 1.33 -1.23
CA PRO A 164 -9.43 0.83 -0.03
C PRO A 164 -9.04 1.62 1.21
N ARG A 165 -9.96 1.71 2.18
CA ARG A 165 -9.73 2.38 3.48
C ARG A 165 -8.49 1.89 4.19
N ASN A 166 -8.28 0.55 4.21
CA ASN A 166 -7.13 -0.05 4.88
C ASN A 166 -5.80 0.45 4.31
N THR A 167 -5.74 0.68 2.99
CA THR A 167 -4.55 1.24 2.35
C THR A 167 -4.33 2.68 2.79
N MET A 168 -5.38 3.51 2.79
CA MET A 168 -5.29 4.90 3.27
C MET A 168 -4.96 4.97 4.76
N CYS A 169 -5.51 4.09 5.60
CA CYS A 169 -5.15 3.99 7.02
C CYS A 169 -3.67 3.66 7.23
N GLY A 170 -3.10 2.81 6.37
CA GLY A 170 -1.67 2.47 6.45
C GLY A 170 -0.73 3.57 5.97
N TRP A 171 -1.23 4.65 5.38
CA TRP A 171 -0.46 5.81 4.94
C TRP A 171 -0.51 6.98 5.94
N ILE A 172 -1.44 6.95 6.88
CA ILE A 172 -1.68 7.94 7.93
C ILE A 172 -1.13 7.44 9.27
#